data_2f0e25bdf45dc93ec645dd3e155fc178
#
_entry.id   2f0e25bdf45dc93ec645dd3e155fc178
#
_cell.length_a   1.000
_cell.length_b   1.000
_cell.length_c   1.000
_cell.angle_alpha   90.00
_cell.angle_beta   90.00
_cell.angle_gamma   90.00
#
_symmetry.space_group_name_H-M   'P 1'
#
loop_
_entity.id
_entity.type
_entity.pdbx_description
1 polymer ?
#
loop_
_entity_poly.entity_id
_entity_poly.type
_entity_poly.pdbx_seq_one_letter_code
_entity_poly.pdbx_strand_id
1 'polypeptide(L)'
;MTAIKPYHRIHAVEYARTWALSRNPLFSRFDAFGGDCTNFISQCIFAGSCVMNETPTFGWYYRAQGDYAPAWTGVPFLYNFLIDNMDVGPYGTEIPIESAEMGDIIQLGRSDGTFYHTLIVTGMRDGVPLICAHDNDALDRPLNTYVYDQARCVHIAGVRFAIPVTDCCYSGMLSGTSIFPSPVSAAALSCFPPMNPSAEVPTEPVPGDDTVLPPMEVPSEPVPAELPIQPRPADRLPEDFTVPTPNAASESDLPAD
;
A
#
# COMPACT_ATOMS: atom_id res chain seq x y z
N MET A 1 4.37 16.36 15.15
CA MET A 1 5.42 15.33 15.05
C MET A 1 4.74 14.02 14.68
N THR A 2 5.22 13.34 13.67
CA THR A 2 4.81 11.99 13.31
C THR A 2 5.77 10.98 13.94
N ALA A 3 5.23 9.86 14.40
CA ALA A 3 5.99 8.68 14.81
C ALA A 3 5.84 7.58 13.76
N ILE A 4 6.69 6.54 13.83
CA ILE A 4 6.64 5.40 12.92
C ILE A 4 6.24 4.16 13.73
N LYS A 5 5.36 3.35 13.17
CA LYS A 5 5.02 2.02 13.67
C LYS A 5 5.21 0.98 12.58
N PRO A 6 5.40 -0.29 12.94
CA PRO A 6 5.40 -1.40 11.98
C PRO A 6 4.07 -1.47 11.21
N TYR A 7 4.13 -1.86 9.94
CA TYR A 7 2.99 -2.29 9.16
C TYR A 7 2.61 -3.72 9.57
N HIS A 8 1.34 -3.94 9.89
CA HIS A 8 0.86 -5.23 10.38
C HIS A 8 0.54 -6.18 9.24
N ARG A 9 1.54 -6.82 8.66
CA ARG A 9 1.47 -7.65 7.46
C ARG A 9 0.46 -8.76 7.54
N ILE A 10 0.35 -9.43 8.71
CA ILE A 10 -0.59 -10.52 8.94
C ILE A 10 -2.04 -10.02 8.80
N HIS A 11 -2.38 -8.86 9.38
CA HIS A 11 -3.73 -8.28 9.25
C HIS A 11 -4.09 -7.97 7.79
N ALA A 12 -3.15 -7.42 7.03
CA ALA A 12 -3.35 -7.15 5.62
C ALA A 12 -3.60 -8.43 4.81
N VAL A 13 -2.85 -9.49 5.07
CA VAL A 13 -2.99 -10.78 4.39
C VAL A 13 -4.28 -11.51 4.79
N GLU A 14 -4.63 -11.51 6.07
CA GLU A 14 -5.88 -12.12 6.53
C GLU A 14 -7.09 -11.38 5.96
N TYR A 15 -7.05 -10.04 5.91
CA TYR A 15 -8.06 -9.24 5.23
C TYR A 15 -8.16 -9.61 3.74
N ALA A 16 -7.01 -9.68 3.06
CA ALA A 16 -6.96 -10.04 1.65
C ALA A 16 -7.60 -11.41 1.38
N ARG A 17 -7.24 -12.44 2.16
CA ARG A 17 -7.80 -13.78 2.02
C ARG A 17 -9.30 -13.85 2.33
N THR A 18 -9.75 -13.06 3.31
CA THR A 18 -11.18 -13.02 3.69
C THR A 18 -12.03 -12.45 2.57
N TRP A 19 -11.56 -11.41 1.90
CA TRP A 19 -12.35 -10.64 0.94
C TRP A 19 -11.96 -10.84 -0.53
N ALA A 20 -10.95 -11.67 -0.83
CA ALA A 20 -10.45 -11.89 -2.19
C ALA A 20 -11.53 -12.33 -3.20
N LEU A 21 -12.52 -13.09 -2.76
CA LEU A 21 -13.60 -13.63 -3.61
C LEU A 21 -14.95 -12.95 -3.34
N SER A 22 -14.97 -11.86 -2.58
CA SER A 22 -16.18 -11.12 -2.24
C SER A 22 -15.85 -9.64 -2.01
N ARG A 23 -16.87 -8.81 -1.87
CA ARG A 23 -16.69 -7.37 -1.64
C ARG A 23 -17.10 -7.02 -0.22
N ASN A 24 -16.20 -6.34 0.51
CA ASN A 24 -16.51 -5.83 1.84
C ASN A 24 -17.58 -4.73 1.73
N PRO A 25 -18.73 -4.86 2.43
CA PRO A 25 -19.86 -3.93 2.33
C PRO A 25 -19.56 -2.52 2.83
N LEU A 26 -18.44 -2.32 3.54
CA LEU A 26 -18.00 -1.01 4.02
C LEU A 26 -17.48 -0.10 2.91
N PHE A 27 -17.14 -0.67 1.75
CA PHE A 27 -16.53 0.05 0.64
C PHE A 27 -17.39 -0.03 -0.62
N SER A 28 -17.32 1.02 -1.43
CA SER A 28 -17.94 1.03 -2.76
C SER A 28 -17.28 0.00 -3.66
N ARG A 29 -18.08 -0.55 -4.58
CA ARG A 29 -17.60 -1.44 -5.65
C ARG A 29 -17.20 -0.63 -6.87
N PHE A 30 -16.04 -0.92 -7.43
CA PHE A 30 -15.54 -0.26 -8.62
C PHE A 30 -15.47 -1.20 -9.84
N ASP A 31 -15.97 -2.43 -9.73
CA ASP A 31 -15.95 -3.45 -10.80
C ASP A 31 -16.49 -2.91 -12.15
N ALA A 32 -17.49 -2.03 -12.11
CA ALA A 32 -18.09 -1.45 -13.33
C ALA A 32 -17.45 -0.12 -13.76
N PHE A 33 -16.48 0.43 -13.02
CA PHE A 33 -15.96 1.80 -13.18
C PHE A 33 -14.42 1.82 -13.33
N GLY A 34 -13.87 0.91 -14.10
CA GLY A 34 -12.43 0.88 -14.38
C GLY A 34 -11.62 -0.11 -13.55
N GLY A 35 -12.29 -0.86 -12.68
CA GLY A 35 -11.70 -1.94 -11.90
C GLY A 35 -11.61 -1.69 -10.41
N ASP A 36 -11.69 -2.76 -9.64
CA ASP A 36 -11.72 -2.77 -8.16
C ASP A 36 -10.36 -3.16 -7.53
N CYS A 37 -9.35 -3.47 -8.36
CA CYS A 37 -8.07 -4.00 -7.87
C CYS A 37 -7.39 -3.09 -6.85
N THR A 38 -7.21 -1.82 -7.18
CA THR A 38 -6.52 -0.88 -6.28
C THR A 38 -7.36 -0.50 -5.07
N ASN A 39 -8.70 -0.39 -5.22
CA ASN A 39 -9.61 -0.23 -4.08
C ASN A 39 -9.46 -1.38 -3.07
N PHE A 40 -9.43 -2.62 -3.56
CA PHE A 40 -9.23 -3.79 -2.70
C PHE A 40 -7.86 -3.80 -2.02
N ILE A 41 -6.79 -3.49 -2.76
CA ILE A 41 -5.45 -3.44 -2.19
C ILE A 41 -5.31 -2.30 -1.16
N SER A 42 -5.94 -1.15 -1.39
CA SER A 42 -6.01 -0.07 -0.41
C SER A 42 -6.69 -0.52 0.89
N GLN A 43 -7.76 -1.30 0.80
CA GLN A 43 -8.41 -1.90 1.97
C GLN A 43 -7.46 -2.86 2.72
N CYS A 44 -6.72 -3.70 2.00
CA CYS A 44 -5.73 -4.60 2.60
C CYS A 44 -4.63 -3.83 3.35
N ILE A 45 -4.07 -2.79 2.71
CA ILE A 45 -3.06 -1.92 3.33
C ILE A 45 -3.65 -1.20 4.54
N PHE A 46 -4.89 -0.75 4.48
CA PHE A 46 -5.55 -0.10 5.61
C PHE A 46 -5.77 -1.07 6.78
N ALA A 47 -6.16 -2.31 6.53
CA ALA A 47 -6.26 -3.33 7.57
C ALA A 47 -4.94 -3.56 8.33
N GLY A 48 -3.81 -3.42 7.63
CA GLY A 48 -2.47 -3.53 8.22
C GLY A 48 -1.93 -2.24 8.83
N SER A 49 -2.46 -1.07 8.44
CA SER A 49 -1.97 0.24 8.88
C SER A 49 -2.87 0.92 9.91
N CYS A 50 -4.18 0.82 9.74
CA CYS A 50 -5.22 1.57 10.44
C CYS A 50 -4.97 3.10 10.47
N VAL A 51 -4.30 3.62 9.45
CA VAL A 51 -3.98 5.04 9.34
C VAL A 51 -4.15 5.44 7.88
N MET A 52 -5.01 6.40 7.63
CA MET A 52 -5.19 7.06 6.34
C MET A 52 -4.42 8.37 6.29
N ASN A 53 -4.10 8.85 5.10
CA ASN A 53 -3.60 10.20 4.87
C ASN A 53 -4.74 11.04 4.28
N GLU A 54 -5.27 11.94 5.09
CA GLU A 54 -6.45 12.75 4.78
C GLU A 54 -6.15 14.00 3.92
N THR A 55 -4.92 14.14 3.40
CA THR A 55 -4.55 15.27 2.55
C THR A 55 -5.39 15.26 1.27
N PRO A 56 -6.13 16.31 0.97
CA PRO A 56 -6.96 16.37 -0.24
C PRO A 56 -6.12 16.13 -1.50
N THR A 57 -6.66 15.35 -2.44
CA THR A 57 -6.06 15.01 -3.75
C THR A 57 -4.80 14.12 -3.65
N PHE A 58 -3.82 14.50 -2.82
CA PHE A 58 -2.51 13.83 -2.74
C PHE A 58 -2.40 12.81 -1.60
N GLY A 59 -3.45 12.70 -0.76
CA GLY A 59 -3.52 11.72 0.31
C GLY A 59 -3.95 10.34 -0.18
N TRP A 60 -4.20 9.48 0.80
CA TRP A 60 -4.68 8.13 0.58
C TRP A 60 -5.73 7.82 1.66
N TYR A 61 -6.99 7.94 1.30
CA TYR A 61 -8.13 7.78 2.22
C TYR A 61 -9.39 7.33 1.48
N TYR A 62 -10.31 6.74 2.24
CA TYR A 62 -11.68 6.46 1.87
C TYR A 62 -12.59 6.79 3.07
N ARG A 63 -13.50 7.74 2.91
CA ARG A 63 -14.46 8.14 3.95
C ARG A 63 -15.86 7.61 3.67
N ALA A 64 -16.28 7.69 2.40
CA ALA A 64 -17.59 7.25 1.94
C ALA A 64 -17.60 7.08 0.42
N GLN A 65 -18.71 6.60 -0.12
CA GLN A 65 -18.95 6.62 -1.56
C GLN A 65 -18.86 8.05 -2.10
N GLY A 66 -17.95 8.26 -3.08
CA GLY A 66 -17.70 9.57 -3.67
C GLY A 66 -16.74 10.46 -2.87
N ASP A 67 -16.29 10.05 -1.69
CA ASP A 67 -15.30 10.76 -0.87
C ASP A 67 -14.09 9.86 -0.56
N TYR A 68 -13.18 9.80 -1.51
CA TYR A 68 -11.93 9.05 -1.44
C TYR A 68 -10.84 9.72 -2.30
N ALA A 69 -9.58 9.49 -1.93
CA ALA A 69 -8.45 10.02 -2.69
C ALA A 69 -8.20 9.22 -3.98
N PRO A 70 -7.65 9.83 -5.05
CA PRO A 70 -7.22 9.12 -6.26
C PRO A 70 -6.29 7.93 -5.97
N ALA A 71 -5.42 8.05 -4.97
CA ALA A 71 -4.51 6.99 -4.57
C ALA A 71 -5.21 5.76 -3.96
N TRP A 72 -6.46 5.90 -3.52
CA TRP A 72 -7.25 4.77 -3.01
C TRP A 72 -7.69 3.81 -4.11
N THR A 73 -7.95 4.29 -5.33
CA THR A 73 -8.53 3.50 -6.43
C THR A 73 -7.65 3.39 -7.67
N GLY A 74 -6.63 4.23 -7.80
CA GLY A 74 -5.84 4.32 -9.02
C GLY A 74 -4.44 3.72 -8.89
N VAL A 75 -4.10 2.80 -9.80
CA VAL A 75 -2.83 2.04 -9.81
C VAL A 75 -1.60 2.96 -9.73
N PRO A 76 -1.41 3.97 -10.61
CA PRO A 76 -0.23 4.82 -10.55
C PRO A 76 -0.25 5.77 -9.33
N PHE A 77 -1.44 6.20 -8.90
CA PHE A 77 -1.57 7.10 -7.77
C PHE A 77 -1.21 6.42 -6.44
N LEU A 78 -1.61 5.15 -6.25
CA LEU A 78 -1.22 4.37 -5.08
C LEU A 78 0.30 4.19 -5.02
N TYR A 79 0.94 3.87 -6.14
CA TYR A 79 2.39 3.75 -6.20
C TYR A 79 3.07 5.06 -5.79
N ASN A 80 2.71 6.17 -6.45
CA ASN A 80 3.31 7.48 -6.15
C ASN A 80 3.11 7.85 -4.67
N PHE A 81 1.90 7.62 -4.14
CA PHE A 81 1.64 7.87 -2.72
C PHE A 81 2.57 7.06 -1.82
N LEU A 82 2.70 5.75 -2.03
CA LEU A 82 3.50 4.89 -1.16
C LEU A 82 5.00 5.23 -1.21
N ILE A 83 5.52 5.56 -2.40
CA ILE A 83 6.95 5.88 -2.59
C ILE A 83 7.28 7.27 -2.04
N ASP A 84 6.41 8.25 -2.24
CA ASP A 84 6.70 9.66 -1.94
C ASP A 84 6.13 10.11 -0.58
N ASN A 85 5.34 9.26 0.12
CA ASN A 85 4.70 9.67 1.37
C ASN A 85 5.72 9.91 2.48
N MET A 86 5.90 11.17 2.87
CA MET A 86 6.74 11.61 3.99
C MET A 86 5.91 12.03 5.21
N ASP A 87 4.57 12.00 5.10
CA ASP A 87 3.62 12.39 6.14
C ASP A 87 2.85 11.16 6.68
N VAL A 88 1.73 11.38 7.36
CA VAL A 88 0.87 10.35 7.94
C VAL A 88 0.44 9.30 6.89
N GLY A 89 0.36 8.04 7.27
CA GLY A 89 -0.05 6.93 6.44
C GLY A 89 1.05 5.90 6.16
N PRO A 90 0.74 4.83 5.42
CA PRO A 90 1.72 3.84 4.99
C PRO A 90 2.72 4.45 3.99
N TYR A 91 3.92 3.92 3.97
CA TYR A 91 4.95 4.27 3.00
C TYR A 91 5.77 3.04 2.63
N GLY A 92 6.40 3.07 1.47
CA GLY A 92 7.12 1.92 0.95
C GLY A 92 8.32 2.28 0.10
N THR A 93 8.99 1.24 -0.38
CA THR A 93 10.11 1.33 -1.32
C THR A 93 9.94 0.29 -2.41
N GLU A 94 10.37 0.61 -3.63
CA GLU A 94 10.42 -0.39 -4.69
C GLU A 94 11.55 -1.38 -4.41
N ILE A 95 11.26 -2.67 -4.57
CA ILE A 95 12.20 -3.78 -4.36
C ILE A 95 12.08 -4.79 -5.51
N PRO A 96 13.09 -5.64 -5.73
CA PRO A 96 12.98 -6.80 -6.62
C PRO A 96 11.83 -7.73 -6.18
N ILE A 97 11.11 -8.31 -7.15
CA ILE A 97 9.97 -9.21 -6.86
C ILE A 97 10.41 -10.44 -6.05
N GLU A 98 11.62 -10.90 -6.27
CA GLU A 98 12.22 -12.03 -5.56
C GLU A 98 12.41 -11.77 -4.05
N SER A 99 12.43 -10.49 -3.67
CA SER A 99 12.54 -10.04 -2.27
C SER A 99 11.18 -9.72 -1.64
N ALA A 100 10.08 -9.97 -2.36
CA ALA A 100 8.74 -9.66 -1.87
C ALA A 100 8.39 -10.48 -0.63
N GLU A 101 7.77 -9.82 0.34
CA GLU A 101 7.26 -10.41 1.57
C GLU A 101 5.72 -10.38 1.59
N MET A 102 5.11 -11.20 2.45
CA MET A 102 3.67 -11.13 2.70
C MET A 102 3.25 -9.70 3.09
N GLY A 103 2.17 -9.21 2.48
CA GLY A 103 1.66 -7.85 2.70
C GLY A 103 2.28 -6.79 1.79
N ASP A 104 3.29 -7.13 0.98
CA ASP A 104 3.78 -6.24 -0.08
C ASP A 104 2.82 -6.22 -1.26
N ILE A 105 2.94 -5.22 -2.11
CA ILE A 105 2.11 -5.12 -3.31
C ILE A 105 2.93 -5.31 -4.59
N ILE A 106 2.31 -5.92 -5.59
CA ILE A 106 2.88 -6.04 -6.94
C ILE A 106 1.94 -5.32 -7.90
N GLN A 107 2.52 -4.52 -8.78
CA GLN A 107 1.77 -3.90 -9.88
C GLN A 107 2.22 -4.46 -11.21
N LEU A 108 1.24 -4.86 -12.05
CA LEU A 108 1.46 -5.39 -13.39
C LEU A 108 1.34 -4.27 -14.41
N GLY A 109 2.23 -4.26 -15.40
CA GLY A 109 2.32 -3.24 -16.43
C GLY A 109 2.42 -3.80 -17.84
N ARG A 110 2.20 -2.91 -18.80
CA ARG A 110 2.36 -3.14 -20.25
C ARG A 110 3.74 -2.69 -20.71
N SER A 111 4.13 -3.11 -21.91
CA SER A 111 5.40 -2.74 -22.55
C SER A 111 5.59 -1.24 -22.76
N ASP A 112 4.51 -0.47 -22.78
CA ASP A 112 4.52 0.99 -22.91
C ASP A 112 4.82 1.73 -21.60
N GLY A 113 5.04 1.00 -20.50
CA GLY A 113 5.29 1.57 -19.17
C GLY A 113 4.03 1.83 -18.34
N THR A 114 2.84 1.54 -18.87
CA THR A 114 1.58 1.75 -18.15
C THR A 114 1.31 0.60 -17.18
N PHE A 115 1.23 0.89 -15.89
CA PHE A 115 0.78 -0.06 -14.87
C PHE A 115 -0.75 -0.01 -14.73
N TYR A 116 -1.38 -1.17 -14.76
CA TYR A 116 -2.84 -1.29 -14.88
C TYR A 116 -3.51 -2.17 -13.82
N HIS A 117 -2.75 -2.92 -13.03
CA HIS A 117 -3.29 -3.87 -12.07
C HIS A 117 -2.47 -3.90 -10.79
N THR A 118 -3.13 -4.00 -9.63
CA THR A 118 -2.48 -4.05 -8.32
C THR A 118 -2.89 -5.33 -7.60
N LEU A 119 -1.91 -6.03 -7.03
CA LEU A 119 -2.02 -7.30 -6.34
C LEU A 119 -1.38 -7.18 -4.95
N ILE A 120 -1.82 -7.99 -3.97
CA ILE A 120 -1.13 -8.13 -2.68
C ILE A 120 -0.50 -9.50 -2.55
N VAL A 121 0.74 -9.56 -2.08
CA VAL A 121 1.46 -10.81 -1.78
C VAL A 121 0.91 -11.41 -0.50
N THR A 122 0.42 -12.64 -0.59
CA THR A 122 -0.16 -13.38 0.56
C THR A 122 0.73 -14.52 1.04
N GLY A 123 1.76 -14.88 0.28
CA GLY A 123 2.71 -15.93 0.61
C GLY A 123 3.70 -16.18 -0.51
N MET A 124 4.55 -17.19 -0.30
CA MET A 124 5.49 -17.69 -1.30
C MET A 124 5.32 -19.19 -1.43
N ARG A 125 5.43 -19.69 -2.66
CA ARG A 125 5.49 -21.14 -2.94
C ARG A 125 6.56 -21.40 -3.99
N ASP A 126 7.59 -22.17 -3.65
CA ASP A 126 8.70 -22.51 -4.53
C ASP A 126 9.36 -21.28 -5.20
N GLY A 127 9.51 -20.18 -4.42
CA GLY A 127 10.07 -18.91 -4.88
C GLY A 127 9.09 -18.05 -5.71
N VAL A 128 7.83 -18.48 -5.90
CA VAL A 128 6.80 -17.73 -6.63
C VAL A 128 5.87 -17.06 -5.64
N PRO A 129 5.63 -15.73 -5.74
CA PRO A 129 4.62 -15.05 -4.94
C PRO A 129 3.23 -15.62 -5.17
N LEU A 130 2.51 -15.87 -4.08
CA LEU A 130 1.06 -16.10 -4.08
C LEU A 130 0.38 -14.76 -3.83
N ILE A 131 -0.68 -14.48 -4.59
CA ILE A 131 -1.34 -13.18 -4.54
C ILE A 131 -2.85 -13.29 -4.35
N CYS A 132 -3.44 -12.25 -3.74
CA CYS A 132 -4.87 -11.96 -3.81
C CYS A 132 -5.10 -10.69 -4.63
N ALA A 133 -6.22 -10.66 -5.37
CA ALA A 133 -6.61 -9.51 -6.19
C ALA A 133 -8.12 -9.52 -6.47
N HIS A 134 -8.68 -8.33 -6.76
CA HIS A 134 -9.95 -8.15 -7.47
C HIS A 134 -9.70 -7.91 -8.97
N ASP A 135 -10.74 -7.83 -9.77
CA ASP A 135 -10.69 -7.81 -11.25
C ASP A 135 -10.09 -9.11 -11.82
N ASN A 136 -10.87 -10.14 -11.92
CA ASN A 136 -10.54 -11.57 -12.01
C ASN A 136 -10.11 -12.11 -10.65
N ASP A 137 -11.06 -12.06 -9.72
CA ASP A 137 -10.88 -12.40 -8.31
C ASP A 137 -9.94 -13.60 -8.10
N ALA A 138 -8.92 -13.39 -7.29
CA ALA A 138 -7.87 -14.36 -7.05
C ALA A 138 -7.58 -14.52 -5.57
N LEU A 139 -7.54 -15.77 -5.11
CA LEU A 139 -7.16 -16.16 -3.75
C LEU A 139 -5.91 -17.04 -3.81
N ASP A 140 -4.81 -16.56 -3.23
CA ASP A 140 -3.51 -17.25 -3.16
C ASP A 140 -3.05 -17.80 -4.55
N ARG A 141 -3.34 -17.04 -5.62
CA ARG A 141 -3.00 -17.42 -6.99
C ARG A 141 -1.51 -17.16 -7.26
N PRO A 142 -0.77 -18.14 -7.86
CA PRO A 142 0.63 -17.92 -8.19
C PRO A 142 0.81 -16.79 -9.22
N LEU A 143 1.75 -15.87 -8.98
CA LEU A 143 2.02 -14.73 -9.84
C LEU A 143 2.41 -15.14 -11.27
N ASN A 144 3.16 -16.22 -11.42
CA ASN A 144 3.59 -16.75 -12.73
C ASN A 144 2.47 -17.30 -13.61
N THR A 145 1.21 -17.28 -13.14
CA THR A 145 0.02 -17.61 -13.94
C THR A 145 -0.63 -16.39 -14.59
N TYR A 146 -0.09 -15.18 -14.31
CA TYR A 146 -0.51 -13.95 -14.96
C TYR A 146 0.32 -13.69 -16.22
N VAL A 147 -0.30 -13.01 -17.19
CA VAL A 147 0.39 -12.51 -18.39
C VAL A 147 0.56 -11.00 -18.25
N TYR A 148 1.78 -10.53 -18.28
CA TYR A 148 2.14 -9.12 -18.20
C TYR A 148 3.49 -8.89 -18.87
N ASP A 149 3.76 -7.65 -19.29
CA ASP A 149 5.03 -7.31 -19.93
C ASP A 149 6.09 -6.89 -18.91
N GLN A 150 5.65 -6.25 -17.82
CA GLN A 150 6.50 -5.81 -16.72
C GLN A 150 5.76 -5.84 -15.39
N ALA A 151 6.50 -5.88 -14.30
CA ALA A 151 5.95 -5.79 -12.97
C ALA A 151 6.92 -5.03 -12.05
N ARG A 152 6.36 -4.41 -11.01
CA ARG A 152 7.12 -3.80 -9.91
C ARG A 152 6.57 -4.23 -8.58
N CYS A 153 7.43 -4.35 -7.58
CA CYS A 153 7.06 -4.69 -6.22
C CYS A 153 7.31 -3.50 -5.29
N VAL A 154 6.33 -3.15 -4.47
CA VAL A 154 6.48 -2.14 -3.42
C VAL A 154 6.41 -2.82 -2.06
N HIS A 155 7.52 -2.78 -1.35
CA HIS A 155 7.62 -3.21 0.03
C HIS A 155 7.03 -2.12 0.94
N ILE A 156 6.03 -2.48 1.75
CA ILE A 156 5.46 -1.57 2.74
C ILE A 156 6.39 -1.50 3.95
N ALA A 157 7.19 -0.45 4.02
CA ALA A 157 8.26 -0.32 5.01
C ALA A 157 7.77 0.08 6.41
N GLY A 158 6.58 0.69 6.51
CA GLY A 158 6.03 1.09 7.79
C GLY A 158 4.85 2.04 7.65
N VAL A 159 4.41 2.57 8.78
CA VAL A 159 3.28 3.50 8.87
C VAL A 159 3.68 4.70 9.71
N ARG A 160 3.57 5.90 9.15
CA ARG A 160 3.70 7.16 9.90
C ARG A 160 2.36 7.55 10.49
N PHE A 161 2.32 7.98 11.75
CA PHE A 161 1.09 8.36 12.42
C PHE A 161 1.28 9.58 13.33
N ALA A 162 0.22 10.35 13.53
CA ALA A 162 0.18 11.40 14.55
C ALA A 162 -0.17 10.78 15.92
N ILE A 163 0.49 11.21 16.97
CA ILE A 163 0.25 10.73 18.33
C ILE A 163 -0.96 11.48 18.95
N PRO A 164 -1.87 10.77 19.64
CA PRO A 164 -1.92 9.35 19.92
C PRO A 164 -2.78 8.57 18.91
N VAL A 165 -2.34 7.37 18.50
CA VAL A 165 -3.23 6.37 17.89
C VAL A 165 -3.63 5.39 18.98
N THR A 166 -4.90 5.37 19.33
CA THR A 166 -5.45 4.49 20.36
C THR A 166 -6.27 3.35 19.79
N ASP A 167 -6.40 3.27 18.43
CA ASP A 167 -7.50 2.55 17.84
C ASP A 167 -7.04 1.55 16.79
N CYS A 168 -7.60 0.33 16.85
CA CYS A 168 -7.40 -0.74 15.88
C CYS A 168 -8.64 -0.89 15.00
N CYS A 169 -8.49 -0.64 13.70
CA CYS A 169 -9.56 -0.77 12.72
C CYS A 169 -9.80 -2.22 12.28
N TYR A 170 -8.82 -3.10 12.49
CA TYR A 170 -8.71 -4.42 11.86
C TYR A 170 -9.94 -5.32 12.08
N SER A 171 -10.40 -5.47 13.34
CA SER A 171 -11.52 -6.37 13.65
C SER A 171 -12.82 -5.95 12.94
N GLY A 172 -13.11 -4.64 12.91
CA GLY A 172 -14.27 -4.09 12.22
C GLY A 172 -14.18 -4.26 10.71
N MET A 173 -13.00 -4.06 10.16
CA MET A 173 -12.74 -4.25 8.73
C MET A 173 -12.85 -5.72 8.32
N LEU A 174 -12.26 -6.63 9.10
CA LEU A 174 -12.29 -8.07 8.80
C LEU A 174 -13.72 -8.61 8.82
N SER A 175 -14.53 -8.17 9.78
CA SER A 175 -15.93 -8.56 9.90
C SER A 175 -16.89 -7.78 8.99
N GLY A 176 -16.42 -6.74 8.29
CA GLY A 176 -17.25 -5.88 7.46
C GLY A 176 -18.25 -5.01 8.24
N THR A 177 -17.93 -4.65 9.49
CA THR A 177 -18.84 -3.91 10.39
C THR A 177 -18.44 -2.46 10.61
N SER A 178 -17.16 -2.11 10.58
CA SER A 178 -16.69 -0.73 10.74
C SER A 178 -15.29 -0.52 10.18
N ILE A 179 -15.07 0.63 9.54
CA ILE A 179 -13.73 1.15 9.20
C ILE A 179 -13.17 2.02 10.33
N PHE A 180 -14.01 2.46 11.26
CA PHE A 180 -13.60 3.27 12.39
C PHE A 180 -13.30 2.39 13.59
N PRO A 181 -12.31 2.76 14.39
CA PRO A 181 -11.99 2.03 15.59
C PRO A 181 -13.16 2.09 16.56
N SER A 182 -13.51 0.95 17.13
CA SER A 182 -14.41 0.93 18.29
C SER A 182 -13.65 1.46 19.51
N PRO A 183 -14.29 2.24 20.40
CA PRO A 183 -13.68 2.63 21.67
C PRO A 183 -13.27 1.37 22.41
N VAL A 184 -11.98 1.28 22.72
CA VAL A 184 -11.28 0.08 23.14
C VAL A 184 -11.76 -0.36 24.53
N SER A 185 -12.34 -1.54 24.64
CA SER A 185 -12.25 -2.29 25.89
C SER A 185 -10.78 -2.72 26.10
N ALA A 186 -10.33 -2.80 27.33
CA ALA A 186 -8.93 -3.14 27.69
C ALA A 186 -8.38 -4.44 27.08
N ALA A 187 -9.20 -5.23 26.38
CA ALA A 187 -8.82 -6.44 25.63
C ALA A 187 -8.22 -6.15 24.24
N ALA A 188 -8.36 -4.94 23.70
CA ALA A 188 -7.88 -4.59 22.36
C ALA A 188 -6.41 -4.08 22.32
N LEU A 189 -5.69 -4.17 23.44
CA LEU A 189 -4.22 -4.00 23.47
C LEU A 189 -3.47 -5.07 22.63
N SER A 190 -4.17 -6.09 22.13
CA SER A 190 -3.58 -7.13 21.28
C SER A 190 -3.31 -6.71 19.83
N CYS A 191 -3.74 -5.53 19.39
CA CYS A 191 -3.39 -5.00 18.07
C CYS A 191 -1.92 -4.58 17.94
N PHE A 192 -1.21 -4.50 19.05
CA PHE A 192 0.22 -4.29 19.06
C PHE A 192 0.84 -5.45 19.83
N PRO A 193 1.76 -6.23 19.23
CA PRO A 193 2.56 -7.14 20.05
C PRO A 193 3.24 -6.29 21.14
N PRO A 194 3.33 -6.79 22.39
CA PRO A 194 4.01 -6.06 23.44
C PRO A 194 5.42 -5.72 22.94
N MET A 195 5.75 -4.44 22.92
CA MET A 195 7.13 -4.03 22.71
C MET A 195 7.93 -4.65 23.84
N ASN A 196 8.73 -5.66 23.51
CA ASN A 196 9.65 -6.26 24.45
C ASN A 196 10.72 -5.19 24.75
N PRO A 197 10.75 -4.58 25.95
CA PRO A 197 11.75 -3.57 26.28
C PRO A 197 13.16 -4.14 26.40
N SER A 198 13.34 -5.45 26.16
CA SER A 198 14.59 -6.19 26.26
C SER A 198 15.07 -6.75 24.92
N ALA A 199 14.64 -6.20 23.79
CA ALA A 199 15.35 -6.44 22.54
C ALA A 199 16.69 -5.71 22.62
N GLU A 200 17.69 -6.36 23.21
CA GLU A 200 19.07 -5.95 23.10
C GLU A 200 19.40 -5.80 21.61
N VAL A 201 19.84 -4.61 21.23
CA VAL A 201 20.44 -4.35 19.94
C VAL A 201 21.57 -5.36 19.79
N PRO A 202 21.59 -6.21 18.76
CA PRO A 202 22.72 -7.09 18.53
C PRO A 202 23.95 -6.20 18.31
N THR A 203 24.81 -6.11 19.30
CA THR A 203 26.17 -5.61 19.12
C THR A 203 26.91 -6.68 18.34
N GLU A 204 27.08 -6.47 17.04
CA GLU A 204 28.00 -7.27 16.27
C GLU A 204 29.39 -7.21 16.94
N PRO A 205 30.05 -8.36 17.15
CA PRO A 205 31.42 -8.33 17.63
C PRO A 205 32.31 -7.67 16.58
N VAL A 206 32.97 -6.60 16.97
CA VAL A 206 34.01 -5.97 16.17
C VAL A 206 35.11 -7.01 15.96
N PRO A 207 35.47 -7.43 14.71
CA PRO A 207 36.60 -8.29 14.48
C PRO A 207 37.85 -7.52 14.85
N GLY A 208 38.68 -8.12 15.73
CA GLY A 208 39.97 -7.59 16.09
C GLY A 208 40.85 -7.39 14.87
N ASP A 209 41.49 -6.25 14.88
CA ASP A 209 42.59 -5.82 14.04
C ASP A 209 43.72 -6.86 14.06
N ASP A 210 44.14 -7.28 12.88
CA ASP A 210 45.52 -7.62 12.49
C ASP A 210 45.53 -8.36 11.15
N THR A 211 45.45 -7.62 10.06
CA THR A 211 46.17 -7.99 8.81
C THR A 211 46.26 -6.77 7.89
N VAL A 212 47.46 -6.22 7.83
CA VAL A 212 47.89 -5.24 6.84
C VAL A 212 47.90 -5.89 5.46
N LEU A 213 46.99 -5.53 4.59
CA LEU A 213 47.03 -5.87 3.17
C LEU A 213 47.75 -4.72 2.41
N PRO A 214 48.57 -5.03 1.39
CA PRO A 214 49.27 -4.02 0.60
C PRO A 214 48.30 -3.22 -0.29
N PRO A 215 48.67 -1.99 -0.68
CA PRO A 215 47.82 -1.12 -1.46
C PRO A 215 47.58 -1.70 -2.87
N MET A 216 46.30 -1.90 -3.21
CA MET A 216 45.86 -2.17 -4.58
C MET A 216 45.82 -0.86 -5.37
N GLU A 217 46.54 -0.82 -6.49
CA GLU A 217 46.43 0.26 -7.47
C GLU A 217 45.02 0.28 -8.08
N VAL A 218 44.35 1.43 -8.00
CA VAL A 218 43.07 1.68 -8.63
C VAL A 218 43.33 2.14 -10.07
N PRO A 219 42.83 1.42 -11.11
CA PRO A 219 42.85 1.95 -12.46
C PRO A 219 41.91 3.17 -12.57
N SER A 220 42.46 4.28 -13.03
CA SER A 220 41.69 5.50 -13.32
C SER A 220 40.96 5.35 -14.67
N GLU A 221 39.71 4.94 -14.63
CA GLU A 221 38.80 5.13 -15.78
C GLU A 221 38.08 6.48 -15.68
N PRO A 222 37.90 7.20 -16.82
CA PRO A 222 37.24 8.50 -16.80
C PRO A 222 35.72 8.35 -16.53
N VAL A 223 35.24 9.11 -15.58
CA VAL A 223 33.80 9.24 -15.27
C VAL A 223 33.06 9.77 -16.51
N PRO A 224 32.01 9.08 -17.03
CA PRO A 224 31.19 9.63 -18.10
C PRO A 224 30.47 10.89 -17.61
N ALA A 225 30.44 11.92 -18.48
CA ALA A 225 29.74 13.18 -18.22
C ALA A 225 28.27 12.93 -17.88
N GLU A 226 27.77 13.55 -16.81
CA GLU A 226 26.37 13.53 -16.41
C GLU A 226 25.48 14.00 -17.60
N LEU A 227 24.60 13.12 -18.03
CA LEU A 227 23.53 13.49 -18.94
C LEU A 227 22.51 14.36 -18.17
N PRO A 228 21.96 15.42 -18.76
CA PRO A 228 20.99 16.27 -18.11
C PRO A 228 19.74 15.45 -17.74
N ILE A 229 19.32 15.54 -16.47
CA ILE A 229 18.11 14.93 -15.94
C ILE A 229 16.91 15.51 -16.71
N GLN A 230 16.32 14.69 -17.58
CA GLN A 230 15.03 15.04 -18.19
C GLN A 230 13.91 14.85 -17.14
N PRO A 231 12.97 15.79 -17.02
CA PRO A 231 11.81 15.62 -16.13
C PRO A 231 11.00 14.39 -16.57
N ARG A 232 10.61 13.57 -15.59
CA ARG A 232 9.84 12.33 -15.81
C ARG A 232 8.48 12.69 -16.42
N PRO A 233 7.94 11.88 -17.34
CA PRO A 233 6.62 12.11 -17.97
C PRO A 233 5.42 12.08 -17.00
N ALA A 234 5.64 11.79 -15.70
CA ALA A 234 4.59 11.63 -14.71
C ALA A 234 4.06 12.93 -14.08
N ASP A 235 4.63 14.09 -14.42
CA ASP A 235 4.25 15.37 -13.80
C ASP A 235 3.05 16.08 -14.48
N ARG A 236 2.35 15.42 -15.39
CA ARG A 236 1.12 15.94 -15.99
C ARG A 236 -0.05 15.06 -15.61
N LEU A 237 -0.96 15.63 -14.81
CA LEU A 237 -2.34 15.12 -14.73
C LEU A 237 -2.90 15.06 -16.16
N PRO A 238 -3.63 14.00 -16.55
CA PRO A 238 -4.35 13.99 -17.81
C PRO A 238 -5.27 15.21 -17.86
N GLU A 239 -5.23 15.97 -18.96
CA GLU A 239 -6.01 17.21 -19.15
C GLU A 239 -7.54 16.99 -19.12
N ASP A 240 -8.01 15.73 -19.08
CA ASP A 240 -9.41 15.33 -19.04
C ASP A 240 -9.90 14.81 -17.67
N PHE A 241 -9.15 15.02 -16.57
CA PHE A 241 -9.63 14.63 -15.26
C PHE A 241 -10.65 15.65 -14.71
N THR A 242 -11.90 15.53 -15.14
CA THR A 242 -13.03 16.22 -14.49
C THR A 242 -13.41 15.48 -13.21
N VAL A 243 -13.16 16.13 -12.07
CA VAL A 243 -13.71 15.70 -10.77
C VAL A 243 -15.23 15.68 -10.90
N PRO A 244 -15.93 14.54 -10.64
CA PRO A 244 -17.38 14.56 -10.64
C PRO A 244 -17.87 15.50 -9.54
N THR A 245 -18.56 16.57 -9.91
CA THR A 245 -19.25 17.46 -8.99
C THR A 245 -20.36 16.69 -8.27
N PRO A 246 -20.52 16.84 -6.95
CA PRO A 246 -21.64 16.23 -6.24
C PRO A 246 -22.94 16.78 -6.84
N ASN A 247 -23.81 15.86 -7.27
CA ASN A 247 -25.15 16.18 -7.75
C ASN A 247 -25.89 16.95 -6.67
N ALA A 248 -26.22 18.20 -6.94
CA ALA A 248 -27.20 18.95 -6.14
C ALA A 248 -28.52 18.18 -6.20
N ALA A 249 -28.93 17.66 -5.07
CA ALA A 249 -30.27 17.07 -4.93
C ALA A 249 -31.31 18.13 -5.34
N SER A 250 -32.07 17.85 -6.39
CA SER A 250 -33.21 18.68 -6.78
C SER A 250 -34.27 18.54 -5.69
N GLU A 251 -34.53 19.65 -4.99
CA GLU A 251 -35.76 19.84 -4.22
C GLU A 251 -36.98 19.87 -5.16
N SER A 252 -37.57 18.73 -5.37
CA SER A 252 -38.97 18.63 -5.86
C SER A 252 -39.46 17.21 -5.67
N ASP A 253 -40.02 16.89 -4.49
CA ASP A 253 -41.12 15.94 -4.32
C ASP A 253 -41.47 15.85 -2.82
N LEU A 254 -42.13 16.91 -2.33
CA LEU A 254 -42.99 16.80 -1.15
C LEU A 254 -44.40 16.61 -1.66
N PRO A 255 -45.12 15.55 -1.27
CA PRO A 255 -46.56 15.48 -1.48
C PRO A 255 -47.24 16.46 -0.54
N ALA A 256 -48.20 17.24 -1.10
CA ALA A 256 -49.13 18.03 -0.35
C ALA A 256 -50.22 17.12 0.22
N ASP A 257 -50.70 17.52 1.44
CA ASP A 257 -51.77 17.03 2.31
C ASP A 257 -51.41 15.91 3.27
#